data_4b863bafeb4c16cff414c4ae17572f69
#
_entry.id   4b863bafeb4c16cff414c4ae17572f69
#
_cell.length_a   1.000
_cell.length_b   1.000
_cell.length_c   1.000
_cell.angle_alpha   90.00
_cell.angle_beta   90.00
_cell.angle_gamma   90.00
#
_symmetry.space_group_name_H-M   'P 1'
#
loop_
_entity.id
_entity.type
_entity.pdbx_description
1 polymer ?
#
loop_
_entity_poly.entity_id
_entity_poly.type
_entity_poly.pdbx_seq_one_letter_code
_entity_poly.pdbx_strand_id
1 'polypeptide(L)'
;MTKYIFVTGGVVSSLGKGITAASLGRLLKNRGLKVTIQKFDPYINVDPGTMSPYQHGEVFVTDDGAETDLDLGHYERFIDINLNKNSNVTTGKIYSTVLKRERRGDYLGGTVQVIPHITNEIKDRVFRAGKTTGADVVITEIGGTVGDIESLPFLEAIRQIKSDVGVNNVLYIHCTLIPYIKAAGEMKTKPTQHSVKELRSLGIQPNVIVVRTELPVSEEMKAKLALFCDIDKEAVIECRDAETLYQVPLQLQNQHLDDIVCEKLDLPTGEADMSQWHDLVDKVLHPKKHVKIGLVGKYVELQDAYISVVEALKHGGYSFDTEVKVQYINSEDLLPENVEDQLKDCQGIIVPGGFGDRGIEGKILAIQYAREHKVPFFGICLGMQLATIEFARHVLGLDGADSAEFNQDADEAIIDLLPEQLDVEDLGGTLRLGLYPCKITKDTKVFDAYNEEIIYQRHRHRYEFNNQYRQNMAEQGMVFSGLSPDNRLVEMIELKDHPWFVACQFHPEFKSRPTRPEPLFHDFIKASLENE
;
A
#
# COMPACT_ATOMS: atom_id res chain seq x y z
N MET A 1 -28.85 7.36 0.09
CA MET A 1 -28.02 8.50 -0.38
C MET A 1 -26.63 8.30 0.22
N THR A 2 -25.57 8.41 -0.60
CA THR A 2 -24.19 8.27 -0.13
C THR A 2 -23.84 9.30 0.93
N LYS A 3 -23.20 8.89 2.00
CA LYS A 3 -22.67 9.75 3.08
C LYS A 3 -21.18 10.00 2.87
N TYR A 4 -20.71 11.17 3.26
CA TYR A 4 -19.35 11.63 3.05
C TYR A 4 -18.67 11.96 4.38
N ILE A 5 -17.53 11.32 4.63
CA ILE A 5 -16.71 11.54 5.82
C ILE A 5 -15.38 12.12 5.37
N PHE A 6 -15.01 13.28 5.91
CA PHE A 6 -13.74 13.92 5.62
C PHE A 6 -12.83 13.85 6.84
N VAL A 7 -11.65 13.28 6.65
CA VAL A 7 -10.63 13.16 7.70
C VAL A 7 -9.52 14.16 7.43
N THR A 8 -9.39 15.14 8.31
CA THR A 8 -8.36 16.18 8.26
C THR A 8 -7.38 15.99 9.42
N GLY A 9 -6.22 16.63 9.36
CA GLY A 9 -5.27 16.59 10.46
C GLY A 9 -4.59 17.92 10.69
N GLY A 10 -4.13 18.09 11.90
CA GLY A 10 -3.41 19.30 12.30
C GLY A 10 -2.32 19.02 13.31
N VAL A 11 -1.60 20.06 13.73
CA VAL A 11 -0.46 20.06 14.65
C VAL A 11 0.84 19.59 13.97
N VAL A 12 0.92 18.32 13.52
CA VAL A 12 2.11 17.74 12.86
C VAL A 12 1.68 16.74 11.79
N SER A 13 2.60 16.39 10.89
CA SER A 13 2.45 15.27 9.96
C SER A 13 2.54 13.92 10.70
N SER A 14 2.23 12.83 10.02
CA SER A 14 2.34 11.46 10.55
C SER A 14 1.52 11.18 11.83
N LEU A 15 0.40 11.87 12.01
CA LEU A 15 -0.55 11.66 13.12
C LEU A 15 -1.33 10.34 13.05
N GLY A 16 -1.27 9.64 11.92
CA GLY A 16 -2.07 8.45 11.68
C GLY A 16 -3.47 8.72 11.15
N LYS A 17 -3.68 9.83 10.39
CA LYS A 17 -4.96 10.10 9.69
C LYS A 17 -5.41 8.92 8.84
N GLY A 18 -4.50 8.38 8.02
CA GLY A 18 -4.78 7.25 7.15
C GLY A 18 -5.21 6.00 7.92
N ILE A 19 -4.52 5.68 9.00
CA ILE A 19 -4.86 4.54 9.86
C ILE A 19 -6.20 4.77 10.57
N THR A 20 -6.48 6.00 11.03
CA THR A 20 -7.78 6.35 11.61
C THR A 20 -8.91 6.19 10.59
N ALA A 21 -8.71 6.71 9.37
CA ALA A 21 -9.69 6.62 8.28
C ALA A 21 -9.92 5.15 7.85
N ALA A 22 -8.84 4.37 7.70
CA ALA A 22 -8.91 2.95 7.36
C ALA A 22 -9.56 2.11 8.47
N SER A 23 -9.27 2.41 9.74
CA SER A 23 -9.88 1.75 10.89
C SER A 23 -11.38 2.02 10.96
N LEU A 24 -11.80 3.27 10.77
CA LEU A 24 -13.22 3.60 10.67
C LEU A 24 -13.87 2.88 9.48
N GLY A 25 -13.20 2.84 8.33
CA GLY A 25 -13.68 2.11 7.16
C GLY A 25 -13.91 0.62 7.45
N ARG A 26 -13.00 -0.03 8.20
CA ARG A 26 -13.16 -1.41 8.67
C ARG A 26 -14.39 -1.56 9.58
N LEU A 27 -14.52 -0.70 10.56
CA LEU A 27 -15.66 -0.73 11.49
C LEU A 27 -16.99 -0.58 10.76
N LEU A 28 -17.11 0.39 9.87
CA LEU A 28 -18.33 0.62 9.08
C LEU A 28 -18.63 -0.55 8.12
N LYS A 29 -17.60 -1.14 7.49
CA LYS A 29 -17.76 -2.34 6.67
C LYS A 29 -18.29 -3.52 7.50
N ASN A 30 -17.77 -3.71 8.70
CA ASN A 30 -18.20 -4.79 9.58
C ASN A 30 -19.60 -4.57 10.18
N ARG A 31 -20.17 -3.37 10.03
CA ARG A 31 -21.60 -3.06 10.26
C ARG A 31 -22.48 -3.38 9.03
N GLY A 32 -21.89 -3.90 7.95
CA GLY A 32 -22.61 -4.24 6.72
C GLY A 32 -22.73 -3.11 5.72
N LEU A 33 -22.07 -1.96 5.94
CA LEU A 33 -22.07 -0.84 4.99
C LEU A 33 -21.06 -1.06 3.87
N LYS A 34 -21.41 -0.61 2.66
CA LYS A 34 -20.50 -0.55 1.54
C LYS A 34 -19.67 0.72 1.61
N VAL A 35 -18.38 0.56 1.90
CA VAL A 35 -17.45 1.66 2.13
C VAL A 35 -16.46 1.78 0.98
N THR A 36 -16.12 3.00 0.58
CA THR A 36 -14.93 3.31 -0.22
C THR A 36 -14.14 4.42 0.45
N ILE A 37 -12.85 4.50 0.12
CA ILE A 37 -11.95 5.49 0.71
C ILE A 37 -11.10 6.15 -0.36
N GLN A 38 -10.76 7.43 -0.15
CA GLN A 38 -9.92 8.24 -1.02
C GLN A 38 -8.81 8.92 -0.23
N LYS A 39 -7.67 9.12 -0.90
CA LYS A 39 -6.58 9.98 -0.45
C LYS A 39 -6.48 11.20 -1.35
N PHE A 40 -6.47 12.38 -0.76
CA PHE A 40 -6.19 13.63 -1.45
C PHE A 40 -4.81 14.15 -1.03
N ASP A 41 -3.87 14.16 -1.98
CA ASP A 41 -2.49 14.57 -1.75
C ASP A 41 -2.24 15.98 -2.29
N PRO A 42 -1.76 16.90 -1.44
CA PRO A 42 -1.60 18.30 -1.83
C PRO A 42 -0.37 18.58 -2.69
N TYR A 43 0.48 17.60 -2.99
CA TYR A 43 1.63 17.80 -3.84
C TYR A 43 1.26 17.96 -5.33
N ILE A 44 2.16 18.61 -6.10
CA ILE A 44 1.93 19.00 -7.49
C ILE A 44 2.20 17.88 -8.50
N ASN A 45 2.86 16.80 -8.11
CA ASN A 45 3.06 15.66 -8.98
C ASN A 45 1.71 15.10 -9.44
N VAL A 46 1.64 14.65 -10.70
CA VAL A 46 0.40 14.06 -11.25
C VAL A 46 0.09 12.74 -10.54
N ASP A 47 1.12 11.92 -10.31
CA ASP A 47 1.07 10.70 -9.53
C ASP A 47 2.46 10.41 -8.94
N PRO A 48 2.61 9.43 -8.03
CA PRO A 48 3.88 9.08 -7.41
C PRO A 48 4.77 8.19 -8.28
N GLY A 49 4.35 7.77 -9.48
CA GLY A 49 5.05 6.79 -10.31
C GLY A 49 6.50 7.15 -10.66
N THR A 50 6.81 8.46 -10.73
CA THR A 50 8.15 8.98 -11.00
C THR A 50 8.89 9.47 -9.75
N MET A 51 8.28 9.37 -8.59
CA MET A 51 8.89 9.81 -7.33
C MET A 51 9.91 8.80 -6.81
N SER A 52 10.96 9.31 -6.16
CA SER A 52 11.95 8.45 -5.51
C SER A 52 11.35 7.71 -4.32
N PRO A 53 11.50 6.39 -4.21
CA PRO A 53 11.09 5.63 -3.03
C PRO A 53 11.71 6.14 -1.72
N TYR A 54 12.88 6.77 -1.75
CA TYR A 54 13.50 7.41 -0.58
C TYR A 54 12.73 8.62 -0.05
N GLN A 55 11.90 9.26 -0.87
CA GLN A 55 11.13 10.43 -0.47
C GLN A 55 9.66 10.11 -0.13
N HIS A 56 9.08 9.15 -0.85
CA HIS A 56 7.65 8.85 -0.77
C HIS A 56 7.32 7.41 -0.37
N GLY A 57 8.34 6.57 -0.15
CA GLY A 57 8.15 5.16 0.11
C GLY A 57 7.67 4.40 -1.15
N GLU A 58 6.91 3.35 -0.93
CA GLU A 58 6.39 2.48 -1.98
C GLU A 58 5.38 3.18 -2.89
N VAL A 59 5.43 2.87 -4.18
CA VAL A 59 4.34 3.16 -5.12
C VAL A 59 3.37 1.99 -5.13
N PHE A 60 2.17 2.20 -4.61
CA PHE A 60 1.12 1.19 -4.57
C PHE A 60 0.32 1.20 -5.88
N VAL A 61 0.03 0.02 -6.44
CA VAL A 61 -0.70 -0.10 -7.72
C VAL A 61 -2.06 -0.72 -7.50
N THR A 62 -3.10 -0.08 -8.03
CA THR A 62 -4.49 -0.55 -7.99
C THR A 62 -4.81 -1.56 -9.11
N ASP A 63 -5.97 -2.21 -9.03
CA ASP A 63 -6.42 -3.16 -10.05
C ASP A 63 -6.52 -2.55 -11.45
N ASP A 64 -6.93 -1.29 -11.55
CA ASP A 64 -7.05 -0.55 -12.83
C ASP A 64 -5.77 0.18 -13.25
N GLY A 65 -4.63 -0.16 -12.63
CA GLY A 65 -3.31 0.30 -13.02
C GLY A 65 -2.97 1.73 -12.61
N ALA A 66 -3.63 2.28 -11.60
CA ALA A 66 -3.23 3.56 -11.04
C ALA A 66 -2.02 3.38 -10.12
N GLU A 67 -0.98 4.19 -10.35
CA GLU A 67 0.13 4.37 -9.42
C GLU A 67 -0.27 5.37 -8.35
N THR A 68 -0.15 4.98 -7.08
CA THR A 68 -0.75 5.71 -5.96
C THR A 68 0.18 5.78 -4.76
N ASP A 69 -0.17 6.63 -3.80
CA ASP A 69 0.49 6.73 -2.52
C ASP A 69 0.38 5.42 -1.70
N LEU A 70 1.38 5.16 -0.86
CA LEU A 70 1.45 3.96 -0.01
C LEU A 70 0.27 3.81 0.97
N ASP A 71 -0.38 4.90 1.33
CA ASP A 71 -1.54 4.89 2.23
C ASP A 71 -2.70 4.05 1.66
N LEU A 72 -2.81 3.95 0.31
CA LEU A 72 -3.82 3.10 -0.31
C LEU A 72 -3.60 1.61 0.03
N GLY A 73 -2.36 1.20 0.21
CA GLY A 73 -2.04 -0.13 0.73
C GLY A 73 -2.60 -0.36 2.14
N HIS A 74 -2.46 0.61 3.03
CA HIS A 74 -3.07 0.55 4.36
C HIS A 74 -4.60 0.47 4.26
N TYR A 75 -5.22 1.27 3.40
CA TYR A 75 -6.67 1.24 3.24
C TYR A 75 -7.18 -0.12 2.76
N GLU A 76 -6.54 -0.68 1.72
CA GLU A 76 -6.91 -2.01 1.22
C GLU A 76 -6.70 -3.11 2.26
N ARG A 77 -5.59 -3.08 3.01
CA ARG A 77 -5.30 -4.07 4.07
C ARG A 77 -6.29 -4.00 5.22
N PHE A 78 -6.64 -2.79 5.67
CA PHE A 78 -7.53 -2.59 6.82
C PHE A 78 -9.00 -2.85 6.45
N ILE A 79 -9.47 -2.28 5.34
CA ILE A 79 -10.88 -2.36 4.97
C ILE A 79 -11.19 -3.67 4.21
N ASP A 80 -10.17 -4.32 3.64
CA ASP A 80 -10.28 -5.48 2.75
C ASP A 80 -11.21 -5.18 1.56
N ILE A 81 -10.87 -4.15 0.83
CA ILE A 81 -11.47 -3.74 -0.44
C ILE A 81 -10.38 -3.57 -1.49
N ASN A 82 -10.75 -3.58 -2.77
CA ASN A 82 -9.84 -3.16 -3.84
C ASN A 82 -10.20 -1.74 -4.26
N LEU A 83 -9.19 -0.88 -4.28
CA LEU A 83 -9.29 0.51 -4.68
C LEU A 83 -9.03 0.68 -6.19
N ASN A 84 -9.27 1.88 -6.70
CA ASN A 84 -9.14 2.20 -8.11
C ASN A 84 -8.59 3.63 -8.31
N LYS A 85 -8.42 4.04 -9.55
CA LYS A 85 -7.88 5.37 -9.93
C LYS A 85 -8.62 6.58 -9.34
N ASN A 86 -9.86 6.41 -8.86
CA ASN A 86 -10.58 7.48 -8.18
C ASN A 86 -10.20 7.59 -6.69
N SER A 87 -9.44 6.64 -6.17
CA SER A 87 -9.08 6.58 -4.76
C SER A 87 -7.83 7.40 -4.40
N ASN A 88 -7.03 7.84 -5.37
CA ASN A 88 -5.90 8.74 -5.14
C ASN A 88 -5.99 9.96 -6.07
N VAL A 89 -6.08 11.14 -5.48
CA VAL A 89 -6.22 12.42 -6.17
C VAL A 89 -5.13 13.38 -5.70
N THR A 90 -4.30 13.85 -6.63
CA THR A 90 -3.24 14.83 -6.34
C THR A 90 -3.64 16.21 -6.85
N THR A 91 -3.02 17.25 -6.28
CA THR A 91 -3.15 18.62 -6.83
C THR A 91 -2.79 18.64 -8.31
N GLY A 92 -1.72 17.94 -8.71
CA GLY A 92 -1.30 17.86 -10.11
C GLY A 92 -2.38 17.30 -11.04
N LYS A 93 -3.06 16.22 -10.64
CA LYS A 93 -4.21 15.66 -11.41
C LYS A 93 -5.35 16.66 -11.56
N ILE A 94 -5.69 17.38 -10.50
CA ILE A 94 -6.78 18.37 -10.50
C ILE A 94 -6.45 19.52 -11.47
N TYR A 95 -5.29 20.17 -11.27
CA TYR A 95 -4.88 21.30 -12.10
C TYR A 95 -4.68 20.91 -13.56
N SER A 96 -4.02 19.78 -13.83
CA SER A 96 -3.86 19.26 -15.19
C SER A 96 -5.21 19.06 -15.89
N THR A 97 -6.22 18.55 -15.19
CA THR A 97 -7.57 18.36 -15.74
C THR A 97 -8.23 19.69 -16.09
N VAL A 98 -8.17 20.65 -15.16
CA VAL A 98 -8.78 21.99 -15.37
C VAL A 98 -8.07 22.74 -16.48
N LEU A 99 -6.73 22.73 -16.53
CA LEU A 99 -5.95 23.37 -17.58
C LEU A 99 -6.21 22.75 -18.97
N LYS A 100 -6.32 21.41 -19.05
CA LYS A 100 -6.69 20.73 -20.31
C LYS A 100 -8.10 21.13 -20.79
N ARG A 101 -9.06 21.29 -19.88
CA ARG A 101 -10.41 21.78 -20.20
C ARG A 101 -10.39 23.24 -20.66
N GLU A 102 -9.61 24.10 -20.01
CA GLU A 102 -9.43 25.50 -20.44
C GLU A 102 -8.89 25.56 -21.88
N ARG A 103 -7.80 24.83 -22.18
CA ARG A 103 -7.21 24.80 -23.51
C ARG A 103 -8.15 24.27 -24.61
N ARG A 104 -9.10 23.41 -24.25
CA ARG A 104 -10.13 22.93 -25.19
C ARG A 104 -11.31 23.90 -25.35
N GLY A 105 -11.38 24.96 -24.55
CA GLY A 105 -12.46 25.94 -24.59
C GLY A 105 -13.73 25.52 -23.82
N ASP A 106 -13.64 24.50 -22.96
CA ASP A 106 -14.80 23.97 -22.21
C ASP A 106 -15.44 25.03 -21.28
N TYR A 107 -14.72 26.11 -20.95
CA TYR A 107 -15.21 27.20 -20.11
C TYR A 107 -15.72 28.43 -20.89
N LEU A 108 -15.88 28.29 -22.21
CA LEU A 108 -16.54 29.28 -23.09
C LEU A 108 -15.95 30.70 -22.98
N GLY A 109 -14.64 30.83 -22.76
CA GLY A 109 -13.95 32.12 -22.63
C GLY A 109 -14.07 32.77 -21.24
N GLY A 110 -14.66 32.10 -20.27
CA GLY A 110 -14.72 32.56 -18.88
C GLY A 110 -13.34 32.55 -18.20
N THR A 111 -13.14 33.44 -17.22
CA THR A 111 -11.94 33.41 -16.38
C THR A 111 -11.96 32.20 -15.48
N VAL A 112 -10.93 31.34 -15.60
CA VAL A 112 -10.79 30.12 -14.79
C VAL A 112 -10.05 30.46 -13.49
N GLN A 113 -10.66 30.13 -12.34
CA GLN A 113 -10.18 30.47 -11.00
C GLN A 113 -10.19 29.25 -10.09
N VAL A 114 -9.50 29.34 -8.94
CA VAL A 114 -9.51 28.26 -7.94
C VAL A 114 -10.95 27.96 -7.51
N ILE A 115 -11.71 29.01 -7.14
CA ILE A 115 -13.16 28.93 -6.92
C ILE A 115 -13.85 29.58 -8.13
N PRO A 116 -14.74 28.89 -8.85
CA PRO A 116 -15.27 27.53 -8.55
C PRO A 116 -14.58 26.38 -9.31
N HIS A 117 -13.63 26.61 -10.23
CA HIS A 117 -13.23 25.62 -11.21
C HIS A 117 -12.38 24.47 -10.60
N ILE A 118 -11.37 24.81 -9.79
CA ILE A 118 -10.55 23.81 -9.07
C ILE A 118 -11.40 23.12 -8.01
N THR A 119 -12.15 23.87 -7.21
CA THR A 119 -13.00 23.28 -6.15
C THR A 119 -14.09 22.37 -6.73
N ASN A 120 -14.69 22.71 -7.87
CA ASN A 120 -15.67 21.84 -8.53
C ASN A 120 -15.02 20.54 -9.03
N GLU A 121 -13.83 20.59 -9.63
CA GLU A 121 -13.12 19.37 -10.05
C GLU A 121 -12.82 18.47 -8.84
N ILE A 122 -12.41 19.04 -7.70
CA ILE A 122 -12.18 18.28 -6.46
C ILE A 122 -13.49 17.63 -5.98
N LYS A 123 -14.59 18.38 -5.93
CA LYS A 123 -15.90 17.86 -5.52
C LYS A 123 -16.37 16.74 -6.46
N ASP A 124 -16.18 16.90 -7.77
CA ASP A 124 -16.50 15.87 -8.76
C ASP A 124 -15.73 14.56 -8.52
N ARG A 125 -14.48 14.63 -8.06
CA ARG A 125 -13.69 13.44 -7.68
C ARG A 125 -14.29 12.72 -6.48
N VAL A 126 -14.74 13.46 -5.46
CA VAL A 126 -15.43 12.87 -4.30
C VAL A 126 -16.73 12.18 -4.72
N PHE A 127 -17.57 12.86 -5.45
CA PHE A 127 -18.85 12.30 -5.90
C PHE A 127 -18.68 11.11 -6.84
N ARG A 128 -17.67 11.15 -7.72
CA ARG A 128 -17.34 10.05 -8.63
C ARG A 128 -16.95 8.77 -7.88
N ALA A 129 -16.18 8.87 -6.81
CA ALA A 129 -15.83 7.71 -6.01
C ALA A 129 -17.06 7.01 -5.44
N GLY A 130 -18.00 7.75 -4.87
CA GLY A 130 -19.26 7.18 -4.38
C GLY A 130 -20.13 6.59 -5.49
N LYS A 131 -20.24 7.31 -6.62
CA LYS A 131 -21.07 6.88 -7.74
C LYS A 131 -20.54 5.62 -8.43
N THR A 132 -19.23 5.54 -8.68
CA THR A 132 -18.63 4.41 -9.40
C THR A 132 -18.57 3.14 -8.58
N THR A 133 -18.44 3.26 -7.27
CA THR A 133 -18.41 2.11 -6.35
C THR A 133 -19.79 1.72 -5.84
N GLY A 134 -20.79 2.63 -5.92
CA GLY A 134 -22.09 2.45 -5.29
C GLY A 134 -21.99 2.37 -3.76
N ALA A 135 -21.05 3.10 -3.18
CA ALA A 135 -20.79 3.07 -1.75
C ALA A 135 -21.89 3.79 -0.94
N ASP A 136 -22.22 3.24 0.22
CA ASP A 136 -23.04 3.90 1.22
C ASP A 136 -22.29 5.04 1.88
N VAL A 137 -20.98 4.85 2.09
CA VAL A 137 -20.07 5.81 2.74
C VAL A 137 -18.80 5.98 1.92
N VAL A 138 -18.46 7.24 1.64
CA VAL A 138 -17.16 7.66 1.08
C VAL A 138 -16.35 8.33 2.17
N ILE A 139 -15.21 7.77 2.51
CA ILE A 139 -14.24 8.39 3.43
C ILE A 139 -13.17 9.06 2.56
N THR A 140 -12.90 10.35 2.80
CA THR A 140 -11.84 11.08 2.09
C THR A 140 -10.84 11.61 3.11
N GLU A 141 -9.60 11.13 3.05
CA GLU A 141 -8.50 11.67 3.84
C GLU A 141 -7.87 12.84 3.10
N ILE A 142 -7.72 13.96 3.78
CA ILE A 142 -7.04 15.15 3.27
C ILE A 142 -5.58 15.10 3.73
N GLY A 143 -4.67 14.97 2.78
CA GLY A 143 -3.23 15.03 3.01
C GLY A 143 -2.76 16.40 3.49
N GLY A 144 -1.56 16.44 4.07
CA GLY A 144 -1.01 17.66 4.67
C GLY A 144 -1.58 17.98 6.05
N THR A 145 -1.27 19.17 6.53
CA THR A 145 -1.67 19.69 7.84
C THR A 145 -2.58 20.90 7.64
N VAL A 146 -3.64 21.01 8.42
CA VAL A 146 -4.51 22.21 8.39
C VAL A 146 -3.68 23.43 8.73
N GLY A 147 -3.69 24.43 7.84
CA GLY A 147 -2.81 25.59 7.86
C GLY A 147 -1.78 25.60 6.73
N ASP A 148 -1.50 24.47 6.11
CA ASP A 148 -0.62 24.40 4.94
C ASP A 148 -1.30 25.02 3.71
N ILE A 149 -0.55 25.82 2.94
CA ILE A 149 -1.05 26.52 1.74
C ILE A 149 -1.56 25.51 0.70
N GLU A 150 -0.85 24.42 0.54
CA GLU A 150 -1.11 23.38 -0.46
C GLU A 150 -2.48 22.69 -0.26
N SER A 151 -2.96 22.60 0.98
CA SER A 151 -4.21 21.92 1.32
C SER A 151 -5.44 22.80 1.17
N LEU A 152 -5.30 24.11 1.03
CA LEU A 152 -6.42 25.06 1.04
C LEU A 152 -7.49 24.77 -0.01
N PRO A 153 -7.19 24.47 -1.29
CA PRO A 153 -8.22 24.16 -2.29
C PRO A 153 -9.05 22.92 -1.92
N PHE A 154 -8.42 21.90 -1.31
CA PHE A 154 -9.11 20.69 -0.84
C PHE A 154 -10.03 21.01 0.34
N LEU A 155 -9.54 21.78 1.32
CA LEU A 155 -10.35 22.18 2.48
C LEU A 155 -11.54 23.04 2.06
N GLU A 156 -11.35 23.99 1.14
CA GLU A 156 -12.46 24.78 0.59
C GLU A 156 -13.48 23.90 -0.16
N ALA A 157 -13.03 22.94 -0.95
CA ALA A 157 -13.92 22.03 -1.67
C ALA A 157 -14.77 21.18 -0.71
N ILE A 158 -14.17 20.56 0.32
CA ILE A 158 -14.92 19.75 1.28
C ILE A 158 -15.88 20.59 2.13
N ARG A 159 -15.54 21.85 2.40
CA ARG A 159 -16.47 22.78 3.04
C ARG A 159 -17.73 23.00 2.18
N GLN A 160 -17.55 23.17 0.86
CA GLN A 160 -18.65 23.38 -0.10
C GLN A 160 -19.53 22.14 -0.23
N ILE A 161 -18.98 20.92 -0.18
CA ILE A 161 -19.75 19.67 -0.32
C ILE A 161 -20.91 19.62 0.68
N LYS A 162 -20.73 20.12 1.89
CA LYS A 162 -21.80 20.19 2.90
C LYS A 162 -23.03 20.96 2.39
N SER A 163 -22.83 22.00 1.60
CA SER A 163 -23.93 22.76 1.00
C SER A 163 -24.56 22.01 -0.19
N ASP A 164 -23.76 21.25 -0.93
CA ASP A 164 -24.24 20.53 -2.13
C ASP A 164 -25.11 19.32 -1.79
N VAL A 165 -24.77 18.58 -0.73
CA VAL A 165 -25.43 17.31 -0.37
C VAL A 165 -26.30 17.39 0.90
N GLY A 166 -26.21 18.47 1.62
CA GLY A 166 -26.93 18.69 2.89
C GLY A 166 -26.12 18.26 4.13
N VAL A 167 -26.38 18.96 5.22
CA VAL A 167 -25.63 18.84 6.49
C VAL A 167 -25.66 17.41 7.09
N ASN A 168 -26.74 16.68 6.94
CA ASN A 168 -26.92 15.34 7.49
C ASN A 168 -26.21 14.24 6.67
N ASN A 169 -25.55 14.61 5.57
CA ASN A 169 -24.85 13.69 4.68
C ASN A 169 -23.34 13.88 4.70
N VAL A 170 -22.83 14.77 5.55
CA VAL A 170 -21.39 15.09 5.69
C VAL A 170 -20.97 15.08 7.15
N LEU A 171 -19.81 14.48 7.40
CA LEU A 171 -19.19 14.44 8.73
C LEU A 171 -17.70 14.76 8.62
N TYR A 172 -17.21 15.62 9.51
CA TYR A 172 -15.80 16.02 9.58
C TYR A 172 -15.15 15.42 10.82
N ILE A 173 -14.08 14.66 10.60
CA ILE A 173 -13.20 14.12 11.65
C ILE A 173 -11.89 14.88 11.59
N HIS A 174 -11.42 15.37 12.71
CA HIS A 174 -10.15 16.07 12.80
C HIS A 174 -9.18 15.33 13.71
N CYS A 175 -8.07 14.84 13.14
CA CYS A 175 -7.02 14.16 13.87
C CYS A 175 -6.02 15.19 14.42
N THR A 176 -5.70 15.10 15.72
CA THR A 176 -4.80 16.01 16.41
C THR A 176 -3.87 15.28 17.37
N LEU A 177 -3.01 16.01 18.05
CA LEU A 177 -2.04 15.50 19.00
C LEU A 177 -2.22 16.16 20.36
N ILE A 178 -2.20 15.34 21.41
CA ILE A 178 -2.01 15.79 22.79
C ILE A 178 -0.61 15.35 23.24
N PRO A 179 0.41 16.21 23.09
CA PRO A 179 1.77 15.84 23.47
C PRO A 179 1.93 15.78 24.99
N TYR A 180 2.72 14.80 25.45
CA TYR A 180 3.23 14.77 26.81
C TYR A 180 4.56 15.52 26.88
N ILE A 181 4.63 16.55 27.71
CA ILE A 181 5.84 17.35 27.90
C ILE A 181 6.61 16.79 29.11
N LYS A 182 7.60 15.95 28.84
CA LYS A 182 8.39 15.25 29.87
C LYS A 182 8.94 16.19 30.94
N ALA A 183 9.46 17.37 30.53
CA ALA A 183 10.02 18.36 31.44
C ALA A 183 8.98 18.97 32.40
N ALA A 184 7.72 19.04 31.99
CA ALA A 184 6.61 19.59 32.78
C ALA A 184 5.80 18.49 33.50
N GLY A 185 5.99 17.22 33.11
CA GLY A 185 5.23 16.10 33.66
C GLY A 185 3.74 16.11 33.34
N GLU A 186 3.35 16.78 32.23
CA GLU A 186 1.92 16.95 31.90
C GLU A 186 1.63 16.87 30.40
N MET A 187 0.39 16.50 30.08
CA MET A 187 -0.17 16.55 28.73
C MET A 187 -0.73 17.95 28.41
N LYS A 188 -0.59 18.37 27.15
CA LYS A 188 -0.99 19.71 26.71
C LYS A 188 -2.08 19.67 25.65
N THR A 189 -3.24 20.23 25.96
CA THR A 189 -4.40 20.34 25.04
C THR A 189 -4.33 21.53 24.09
N LYS A 190 -3.42 22.47 24.29
CA LYS A 190 -3.29 23.70 23.47
C LYS A 190 -3.06 23.41 21.99
N PRO A 191 -2.19 22.47 21.57
CA PRO A 191 -1.99 22.18 20.14
C PRO A 191 -3.29 21.75 19.45
N THR A 192 -4.09 20.90 20.07
CA THR A 192 -5.42 20.49 19.57
C THR A 192 -6.37 21.69 19.44
N GLN A 193 -6.45 22.54 20.48
CA GLN A 193 -7.31 23.73 20.46
C GLN A 193 -6.94 24.67 19.31
N HIS A 194 -5.63 24.91 19.08
CA HIS A 194 -5.15 25.77 17.99
C HIS A 194 -5.45 25.17 16.62
N SER A 195 -5.23 23.86 16.45
CA SER A 195 -5.52 23.18 15.20
C SER A 195 -7.01 23.22 14.83
N VAL A 196 -7.89 22.99 15.80
CA VAL A 196 -9.35 23.11 15.59
C VAL A 196 -9.75 24.56 15.30
N LYS A 197 -9.15 25.54 15.97
CA LYS A 197 -9.39 26.96 15.69
C LYS A 197 -9.01 27.29 14.24
N GLU A 198 -7.89 26.79 13.75
CA GLU A 198 -7.46 26.99 12.36
C GLU A 198 -8.47 26.38 11.38
N LEU A 199 -8.89 25.13 11.59
CA LEU A 199 -9.91 24.47 10.76
C LEU A 199 -11.23 25.26 10.75
N ARG A 200 -11.65 25.76 11.90
CA ARG A 200 -12.88 26.59 12.02
C ARG A 200 -12.75 27.93 11.29
N SER A 201 -11.55 28.52 11.24
CA SER A 201 -11.32 29.75 10.47
C SER A 201 -11.55 29.58 8.97
N LEU A 202 -11.41 28.35 8.47
CA LEU A 202 -11.74 27.95 7.10
C LEU A 202 -13.24 27.60 6.90
N GLY A 203 -14.05 27.73 7.93
CA GLY A 203 -15.50 27.44 7.89
C GLY A 203 -15.86 25.96 8.08
N ILE A 204 -14.96 25.14 8.58
CA ILE A 204 -15.20 23.72 8.88
C ILE A 204 -15.25 23.51 10.39
N GLN A 205 -16.42 23.16 10.92
CA GLN A 205 -16.59 22.71 12.28
C GLN A 205 -16.44 21.18 12.33
N PRO A 206 -15.45 20.61 13.05
CA PRO A 206 -15.35 19.17 13.19
C PRO A 206 -16.53 18.62 13.99
N ASN A 207 -17.02 17.46 13.60
CA ASN A 207 -18.05 16.72 14.34
C ASN A 207 -17.42 15.76 15.37
N VAL A 208 -16.20 15.31 15.09
CA VAL A 208 -15.42 14.41 15.92
C VAL A 208 -13.96 14.86 15.90
N ILE A 209 -13.30 14.77 17.04
CA ILE A 209 -11.85 14.95 17.15
C ILE A 209 -11.24 13.63 17.61
N VAL A 210 -10.26 13.13 16.85
CA VAL A 210 -9.44 11.99 17.25
C VAL A 210 -8.09 12.52 17.74
N VAL A 211 -7.81 12.31 19.02
CA VAL A 211 -6.58 12.81 19.65
C VAL A 211 -5.57 11.69 19.82
N ARG A 212 -4.45 11.77 19.09
CA ARG A 212 -3.31 10.90 19.31
C ARG A 212 -2.60 11.29 20.61
N THR A 213 -2.20 10.30 21.41
CA THR A 213 -1.58 10.52 22.70
C THR A 213 -0.75 9.29 23.13
N GLU A 214 0.31 9.53 23.90
CA GLU A 214 1.09 8.48 24.55
C GLU A 214 0.40 7.97 25.83
N LEU A 215 -0.32 8.82 26.53
CA LEU A 215 -0.93 8.54 27.83
C LEU A 215 -2.47 8.68 27.77
N PRO A 216 -3.20 8.03 28.70
CA PRO A 216 -4.65 8.15 28.78
C PRO A 216 -5.12 9.60 28.92
N VAL A 217 -6.17 9.97 28.20
CA VAL A 217 -6.80 11.29 28.30
C VAL A 217 -7.84 11.27 29.40
N SER A 218 -7.68 12.13 30.42
CA SER A 218 -8.64 12.20 31.53
C SER A 218 -9.98 12.77 31.06
N GLU A 219 -11.05 12.42 31.79
CA GLU A 219 -12.40 12.95 31.55
C GLU A 219 -12.46 14.49 31.65
N GLU A 220 -11.64 15.09 32.53
CA GLU A 220 -11.48 16.52 32.64
C GLU A 220 -10.86 17.13 31.38
N MET A 221 -9.84 16.47 30.81
CA MET A 221 -9.22 16.91 29.56
C MET A 221 -10.18 16.79 28.38
N LYS A 222 -10.95 15.71 28.30
CA LYS A 222 -12.00 15.54 27.27
C LYS A 222 -13.04 16.67 27.39
N ALA A 223 -13.53 16.96 28.60
CA ALA A 223 -14.47 18.04 28.83
C ALA A 223 -13.91 19.42 28.46
N LYS A 224 -12.62 19.65 28.76
CA LYS A 224 -11.93 20.88 28.36
C LYS A 224 -11.82 21.01 26.83
N LEU A 225 -11.46 19.95 26.13
CA LEU A 225 -11.41 19.94 24.66
C LEU A 225 -12.78 20.15 24.05
N ALA A 226 -13.81 19.47 24.57
CA ALA A 226 -15.18 19.63 24.12
C ALA A 226 -15.64 21.09 24.21
N LEU A 227 -15.38 21.74 25.34
CA LEU A 227 -15.73 23.16 25.55
C LEU A 227 -14.98 24.09 24.58
N PHE A 228 -13.66 23.95 24.43
CA PHE A 228 -12.86 24.85 23.58
C PHE A 228 -13.04 24.60 22.09
N CYS A 229 -13.36 23.37 21.69
CA CYS A 229 -13.54 22.98 20.29
C CYS A 229 -15.00 22.99 19.84
N ASP A 230 -15.94 23.24 20.76
CA ASP A 230 -17.38 23.30 20.50
C ASP A 230 -17.90 21.99 19.87
N ILE A 231 -17.66 20.88 20.58
CA ILE A 231 -18.12 19.54 20.21
C ILE A 231 -18.65 18.80 21.44
N ASP A 232 -19.39 17.72 21.20
CA ASP A 232 -19.83 16.83 22.27
C ASP A 232 -18.61 16.16 22.93
N LYS A 233 -18.65 15.96 24.26
CA LYS A 233 -17.56 15.36 25.01
C LYS A 233 -17.26 13.93 24.52
N GLU A 234 -18.29 13.18 24.20
CA GLU A 234 -18.25 11.82 23.68
C GLU A 234 -17.59 11.77 22.29
N ALA A 235 -17.60 12.86 21.55
CA ALA A 235 -16.95 12.99 20.24
C ALA A 235 -15.44 13.37 20.34
N VAL A 236 -14.87 13.45 21.53
CA VAL A 236 -13.43 13.51 21.77
C VAL A 236 -12.91 12.08 21.93
N ILE A 237 -12.40 11.53 20.85
CA ILE A 237 -11.96 10.13 20.76
C ILE A 237 -10.46 10.05 21.05
N GLU A 238 -10.10 9.26 22.04
CA GLU A 238 -8.71 8.94 22.36
C GLU A 238 -8.18 7.85 21.41
N CYS A 239 -7.01 8.09 20.83
CA CYS A 239 -6.25 7.10 20.07
C CYS A 239 -4.83 7.05 20.61
N ARG A 240 -4.53 6.05 21.44
CA ARG A 240 -3.21 5.88 22.05
C ARG A 240 -2.25 5.21 21.07
N ASP A 241 -0.95 5.50 21.27
CA ASP A 241 0.09 4.75 20.61
C ASP A 241 -0.08 3.25 20.91
N ALA A 242 0.00 2.43 19.87
CA ALA A 242 -0.29 1.02 19.92
C ALA A 242 0.96 0.19 19.59
N GLU A 243 1.08 -1.02 20.13
CA GLU A 243 2.17 -1.95 19.83
C GLU A 243 2.10 -2.43 18.37
N THR A 244 0.91 -2.52 17.83
CA THR A 244 0.66 -2.80 16.41
C THR A 244 -0.46 -1.91 15.87
N LEU A 245 -0.36 -1.50 14.61
CA LEU A 245 -1.40 -0.72 13.94
C LEU A 245 -2.75 -1.46 13.91
N TYR A 246 -2.75 -2.78 13.96
CA TYR A 246 -3.98 -3.59 13.99
C TYR A 246 -4.79 -3.47 15.28
N GLN A 247 -4.22 -2.90 16.35
CA GLN A 247 -4.98 -2.57 17.57
C GLN A 247 -5.87 -1.32 17.39
N VAL A 248 -5.53 -0.43 16.45
CA VAL A 248 -6.21 0.87 16.29
C VAL A 248 -7.72 0.72 16.02
N PRO A 249 -8.20 -0.16 15.12
CA PRO A 249 -9.65 -0.35 14.94
C PRO A 249 -10.38 -0.71 16.23
N LEU A 250 -9.78 -1.56 17.08
CA LEU A 250 -10.36 -1.98 18.36
C LEU A 250 -10.35 -0.83 19.38
N GLN A 251 -9.29 -0.03 19.41
CA GLN A 251 -9.24 1.17 20.27
C GLN A 251 -10.37 2.15 19.92
N LEU A 252 -10.56 2.42 18.61
CA LEU A 252 -11.59 3.34 18.13
C LEU A 252 -13.01 2.80 18.36
N GLN A 253 -13.21 1.49 18.21
CA GLN A 253 -14.47 0.82 18.57
C GLN A 253 -14.77 0.98 20.06
N ASN A 254 -13.79 0.73 20.93
CA ASN A 254 -13.93 0.90 22.38
C ASN A 254 -14.25 2.35 22.81
N GLN A 255 -13.92 3.31 21.98
CA GLN A 255 -14.28 4.73 22.14
C GLN A 255 -15.60 5.08 21.43
N HIS A 256 -16.33 4.09 20.89
CA HIS A 256 -17.60 4.27 20.19
C HIS A 256 -17.55 5.18 18.96
N LEU A 257 -16.39 5.28 18.27
CA LEU A 257 -16.27 6.16 17.11
C LEU A 257 -17.29 5.80 16.01
N ASP A 258 -17.45 4.54 15.71
CA ASP A 258 -18.36 4.06 14.67
C ASP A 258 -19.84 4.24 15.07
N ASP A 259 -20.20 4.11 16.35
CA ASP A 259 -21.54 4.43 16.86
C ASP A 259 -21.86 5.91 16.64
N ILE A 260 -20.96 6.80 17.06
CA ILE A 260 -21.10 8.25 16.90
C ILE A 260 -21.23 8.65 15.43
N VAL A 261 -20.42 8.05 14.56
CA VAL A 261 -20.49 8.29 13.11
C VAL A 261 -21.83 7.84 12.53
N CYS A 262 -22.30 6.64 12.88
CA CYS A 262 -23.57 6.12 12.42
C CYS A 262 -24.75 6.96 12.91
N GLU A 263 -24.74 7.39 14.17
CA GLU A 263 -25.76 8.28 14.73
C GLU A 263 -25.80 9.64 14.01
N LYS A 264 -24.64 10.31 13.89
CA LYS A 264 -24.56 11.64 13.27
C LYS A 264 -24.91 11.65 11.76
N LEU A 265 -24.73 10.53 11.07
CA LEU A 265 -25.04 10.36 9.65
C LEU A 265 -26.38 9.65 9.40
N ASP A 266 -27.13 9.31 10.44
CA ASP A 266 -28.39 8.57 10.34
C ASP A 266 -28.23 7.28 9.50
N LEU A 267 -27.26 6.45 9.89
CA LEU A 267 -26.98 5.17 9.26
C LEU A 267 -27.59 4.04 10.10
N PRO A 268 -28.66 3.38 9.62
CA PRO A 268 -29.34 2.33 10.37
C PRO A 268 -28.54 1.02 10.29
N THR A 269 -27.67 0.79 11.26
CA THR A 269 -26.81 -0.40 11.34
C THR A 269 -26.82 -1.02 12.73
N GLY A 270 -26.47 -2.31 12.81
CA GLY A 270 -26.11 -2.97 14.06
C GLY A 270 -24.68 -2.64 14.50
N GLU A 271 -24.22 -3.34 15.53
CA GLU A 271 -22.84 -3.25 15.99
C GLU A 271 -21.86 -3.90 14.99
N ALA A 272 -20.61 -3.44 14.99
CA ALA A 272 -19.56 -4.03 14.18
C ALA A 272 -19.07 -5.36 14.79
N ASP A 273 -19.18 -6.46 14.03
CA ASP A 273 -18.55 -7.72 14.43
C ASP A 273 -17.05 -7.67 14.15
N MET A 274 -16.25 -7.56 15.20
CA MET A 274 -14.80 -7.49 15.15
C MET A 274 -14.12 -8.77 15.66
N SER A 275 -14.84 -9.89 15.79
CA SER A 275 -14.29 -11.16 16.31
C SER A 275 -13.04 -11.62 15.55
N GLN A 276 -13.09 -11.65 14.22
CA GLN A 276 -11.95 -12.00 13.39
C GLN A 276 -10.75 -11.04 13.57
N TRP A 277 -11.03 -9.77 13.83
CA TRP A 277 -10.00 -8.77 14.06
C TRP A 277 -9.36 -8.90 15.45
N HIS A 278 -10.15 -9.27 16.47
CA HIS A 278 -9.62 -9.64 17.78
C HIS A 278 -8.67 -10.83 17.71
N ASP A 279 -9.06 -11.89 16.98
CA ASP A 279 -8.21 -13.07 16.76
C ASP A 279 -6.89 -12.71 16.04
N LEU A 280 -6.96 -11.82 15.06
CA LEU A 280 -5.77 -11.29 14.37
C LEU A 280 -4.85 -10.58 15.37
N VAL A 281 -5.38 -9.64 16.15
CA VAL A 281 -4.58 -8.87 17.11
C VAL A 281 -3.93 -9.76 18.15
N ASP A 282 -4.65 -10.78 18.65
CA ASP A 282 -4.10 -11.77 19.59
C ASP A 282 -2.91 -12.52 18.99
N LYS A 283 -3.00 -13.00 17.75
CA LYS A 283 -1.90 -13.65 17.04
C LYS A 283 -0.69 -12.74 16.83
N VAL A 284 -0.93 -11.47 16.51
CA VAL A 284 0.13 -10.48 16.30
C VAL A 284 0.89 -10.19 17.60
N LEU A 285 0.18 -10.09 18.73
CA LEU A 285 0.77 -9.75 20.03
C LEU A 285 1.40 -10.95 20.75
N HIS A 286 0.93 -12.17 20.48
CA HIS A 286 1.34 -13.38 21.17
C HIS A 286 1.82 -14.48 20.21
N PRO A 287 2.86 -14.20 19.38
CA PRO A 287 3.41 -15.18 18.46
C PRO A 287 4.05 -16.33 19.25
N LYS A 288 3.92 -17.56 18.74
CA LYS A 288 4.48 -18.77 19.37
C LYS A 288 5.81 -19.19 18.76
N LYS A 289 6.09 -18.70 17.56
CA LYS A 289 7.29 -19.03 16.78
C LYS A 289 7.90 -17.76 16.19
N HIS A 290 9.10 -17.89 15.65
CA HIS A 290 9.73 -16.85 14.82
C HIS A 290 10.38 -17.45 13.60
N VAL A 291 10.42 -16.65 12.55
CA VAL A 291 11.18 -16.96 11.34
C VAL A 291 11.94 -15.72 10.91
N LYS A 292 13.18 -15.89 10.49
CA LYS A 292 14.04 -14.80 10.03
C LYS A 292 14.12 -14.83 8.52
N ILE A 293 13.66 -13.75 7.88
CA ILE A 293 13.66 -13.60 6.42
C ILE A 293 14.65 -12.52 6.02
N GLY A 294 15.59 -12.85 5.14
CA GLY A 294 16.50 -11.91 4.51
C GLY A 294 15.82 -11.20 3.33
N LEU A 295 15.57 -9.90 3.45
CA LEU A 295 15.08 -9.06 2.37
C LEU A 295 16.28 -8.37 1.72
N VAL A 296 16.64 -8.83 0.51
CA VAL A 296 17.78 -8.31 -0.24
C VAL A 296 17.30 -7.26 -1.23
N GLY A 297 17.50 -6.00 -0.90
CA GLY A 297 17.00 -4.85 -1.65
C GLY A 297 18.00 -3.71 -1.72
N LYS A 298 17.64 -2.65 -2.44
CA LYS A 298 18.46 -1.43 -2.58
C LYS A 298 17.92 -0.20 -1.84
N TYR A 299 16.70 -0.27 -1.32
CA TYR A 299 16.05 0.82 -0.58
C TYR A 299 15.88 0.47 0.91
N VAL A 300 16.84 -0.26 1.46
CA VAL A 300 16.74 -0.85 2.81
C VAL A 300 16.86 0.16 3.95
N GLU A 301 17.37 1.37 3.69
CA GLU A 301 17.44 2.45 4.67
C GLU A 301 16.07 3.06 4.97
N LEU A 302 15.14 3.00 4.02
CA LEU A 302 13.76 3.45 4.18
C LEU A 302 12.81 2.25 4.16
N GLN A 303 12.35 1.83 5.32
CA GLN A 303 11.48 0.66 5.47
C GLN A 303 10.17 0.79 4.68
N ASP A 304 9.64 2.01 4.53
CA ASP A 304 8.42 2.29 3.78
C ASP A 304 8.54 1.99 2.27
N ALA A 305 9.76 1.85 1.75
CA ALA A 305 9.97 1.44 0.35
C ALA A 305 9.53 0.01 0.05
N TYR A 306 9.45 -0.85 1.07
CA TYR A 306 9.06 -2.26 0.96
C TYR A 306 7.87 -2.62 1.86
N ILE A 307 7.05 -1.64 2.24
CA ILE A 307 6.01 -1.83 3.25
C ILE A 307 5.02 -2.94 2.90
N SER A 308 4.55 -3.02 1.65
CA SER A 308 3.61 -4.07 1.23
C SER A 308 4.26 -5.46 1.23
N VAL A 309 5.54 -5.58 0.88
CA VAL A 309 6.28 -6.84 0.94
C VAL A 309 6.41 -7.30 2.40
N VAL A 310 6.81 -6.40 3.29
CA VAL A 310 6.97 -6.71 4.72
C VAL A 310 5.64 -7.06 5.37
N GLU A 311 4.59 -6.30 5.08
CA GLU A 311 3.25 -6.63 5.57
C GLU A 311 2.76 -7.99 5.05
N ALA A 312 2.98 -8.30 3.75
CA ALA A 312 2.61 -9.59 3.18
C ALA A 312 3.36 -10.77 3.82
N LEU A 313 4.65 -10.60 4.14
CA LEU A 313 5.44 -11.58 4.91
C LEU A 313 4.83 -11.81 6.30
N LYS A 314 4.50 -10.72 7.02
CA LYS A 314 3.86 -10.80 8.34
C LYS A 314 2.48 -11.48 8.26
N HIS A 315 1.67 -11.14 7.23
CA HIS A 315 0.36 -11.78 7.03
C HIS A 315 0.50 -13.30 6.86
N GLY A 316 1.51 -13.77 6.10
CA GLY A 316 1.84 -15.19 6.01
C GLY A 316 2.18 -15.78 7.38
N GLY A 317 2.99 -15.06 8.18
CA GLY A 317 3.36 -15.47 9.54
C GLY A 317 2.18 -15.62 10.48
N TYR A 318 1.18 -14.76 10.41
CA TYR A 318 -0.01 -14.81 11.28
C TYR A 318 -0.81 -16.11 11.13
N SER A 319 -0.77 -16.73 9.95
CA SER A 319 -1.39 -18.04 9.71
C SER A 319 -0.76 -19.17 10.52
N PHE A 320 0.49 -19.01 10.95
CA PHE A 320 1.28 -19.99 11.70
C PHE A 320 1.61 -19.55 13.13
N ASP A 321 0.90 -18.55 13.66
CA ASP A 321 1.21 -17.92 14.96
C ASP A 321 2.70 -17.52 15.07
N THR A 322 3.27 -16.98 13.98
CA THR A 322 4.70 -16.75 13.84
C THR A 322 5.01 -15.26 13.67
N GLU A 323 5.97 -14.76 14.46
CA GLU A 323 6.61 -13.47 14.23
C GLU A 323 7.61 -13.59 13.08
N VAL A 324 7.44 -12.78 12.04
CA VAL A 324 8.40 -12.68 10.94
C VAL A 324 9.38 -11.55 11.22
N LYS A 325 10.66 -11.93 11.43
CA LYS A 325 11.75 -10.98 11.62
C LYS A 325 12.44 -10.72 10.27
N VAL A 326 12.27 -9.53 9.76
CA VAL A 326 12.87 -9.13 8.48
C VAL A 326 14.25 -8.56 8.74
N GLN A 327 15.28 -9.20 8.17
CA GLN A 327 16.63 -8.65 8.08
C GLN A 327 16.76 -7.92 6.74
N TYR A 328 16.88 -6.60 6.81
CA TYR A 328 17.15 -5.78 5.62
C TYR A 328 18.63 -5.88 5.24
N ILE A 329 18.89 -6.31 4.01
CA ILE A 329 20.24 -6.50 3.48
C ILE A 329 20.39 -5.62 2.24
N ASN A 330 21.35 -4.68 2.31
CA ASN A 330 21.64 -3.85 1.15
C ASN A 330 22.38 -4.68 0.08
N SER A 331 21.77 -4.80 -1.08
CA SER A 331 22.32 -5.58 -2.18
C SER A 331 23.64 -5.03 -2.73
N GLU A 332 23.93 -3.73 -2.53
CA GLU A 332 25.21 -3.13 -2.95
C GLU A 332 26.38 -3.57 -2.07
N ASP A 333 26.11 -4.03 -0.86
CA ASP A 333 27.14 -4.48 0.10
C ASP A 333 27.41 -6.00 0.04
N LEU A 334 26.62 -6.74 -0.76
CA LEU A 334 26.83 -8.18 -0.94
C LEU A 334 27.92 -8.45 -1.96
N LEU A 335 28.95 -9.16 -1.49
CA LEU A 335 30.11 -9.58 -2.25
C LEU A 335 30.30 -11.09 -2.11
N PRO A 336 31.03 -11.75 -3.05
CA PRO A 336 31.28 -13.21 -2.96
C PRO A 336 31.91 -13.65 -1.64
N GLU A 337 32.73 -12.80 -1.03
CA GLU A 337 33.42 -13.09 0.23
C GLU A 337 32.56 -12.94 1.49
N ASN A 338 31.39 -12.28 1.41
CA ASN A 338 30.57 -12.02 2.59
C ASN A 338 29.11 -12.52 2.49
N VAL A 339 28.66 -12.96 1.32
CA VAL A 339 27.26 -13.35 1.07
C VAL A 339 26.80 -14.45 2.03
N GLU A 340 27.63 -15.45 2.29
CA GLU A 340 27.32 -16.55 3.21
C GLU A 340 27.15 -16.02 4.64
N ASP A 341 28.05 -15.16 5.11
CA ASP A 341 27.96 -14.58 6.47
C ASP A 341 26.72 -13.70 6.66
N GLN A 342 26.27 -13.03 5.62
CA GLN A 342 25.07 -12.19 5.65
C GLN A 342 23.76 -12.99 5.62
N LEU A 343 23.76 -14.17 4.98
CA LEU A 343 22.55 -14.93 4.69
C LEU A 343 22.38 -16.23 5.49
N LYS A 344 23.45 -16.78 6.07
CA LYS A 344 23.44 -18.10 6.76
C LYS A 344 22.41 -18.26 7.87
N ASP A 345 22.03 -17.15 8.53
CA ASP A 345 21.05 -17.17 9.62
C ASP A 345 19.61 -16.91 9.12
N CYS A 346 19.40 -16.72 7.80
CA CYS A 346 18.09 -16.50 7.22
C CYS A 346 17.44 -17.84 6.85
N GLN A 347 16.23 -18.07 7.33
CA GLN A 347 15.44 -19.27 7.03
C GLN A 347 14.74 -19.17 5.67
N GLY A 348 14.63 -17.95 5.13
CA GLY A 348 14.14 -17.68 3.78
C GLY A 348 14.75 -16.38 3.26
N ILE A 349 14.85 -16.25 1.95
CA ILE A 349 15.41 -15.08 1.26
C ILE A 349 14.38 -14.55 0.27
N ILE A 350 14.11 -13.23 0.32
CA ILE A 350 13.24 -12.56 -0.62
C ILE A 350 13.99 -11.46 -1.37
N VAL A 351 13.83 -11.43 -2.70
CA VAL A 351 14.33 -10.36 -3.57
C VAL A 351 13.14 -9.62 -4.16
N PRO A 352 12.82 -8.41 -3.66
CA PRO A 352 11.67 -7.64 -4.11
C PRO A 352 11.90 -6.97 -5.46
N GLY A 353 10.84 -6.34 -5.99
CA GLY A 353 10.89 -5.51 -7.18
C GLY A 353 11.79 -4.27 -7.04
N GLY A 354 12.10 -3.66 -8.16
CA GLY A 354 12.89 -2.44 -8.26
C GLY A 354 13.19 -2.10 -9.72
N PHE A 355 13.72 -0.89 -9.96
CA PHE A 355 14.14 -0.43 -11.29
C PHE A 355 15.60 -0.01 -11.30
N GLY A 356 16.25 -0.10 -12.46
CA GLY A 356 17.63 0.30 -12.68
C GLY A 356 18.67 -0.70 -12.15
N ASP A 357 19.92 -0.43 -12.48
CA ASP A 357 21.08 -1.33 -12.42
C ASP A 357 21.76 -1.43 -11.04
N ARG A 358 21.42 -0.58 -10.09
CA ARG A 358 22.08 -0.50 -8.79
C ARG A 358 21.84 -1.76 -7.94
N GLY A 359 22.90 -2.39 -7.44
CA GLY A 359 22.85 -3.56 -6.56
C GLY A 359 22.40 -4.87 -7.21
N ILE A 360 22.44 -4.97 -8.55
CA ILE A 360 21.99 -6.15 -9.30
C ILE A 360 22.86 -7.38 -8.99
N GLU A 361 24.17 -7.25 -9.03
CA GLU A 361 25.09 -8.38 -8.81
C GLU A 361 24.97 -8.97 -7.39
N GLY A 362 24.79 -8.12 -6.38
CA GLY A 362 24.56 -8.61 -5.02
C GLY A 362 23.22 -9.37 -4.87
N LYS A 363 22.18 -8.97 -5.60
CA LYS A 363 20.93 -9.73 -5.66
C LYS A 363 21.13 -11.08 -6.34
N ILE A 364 21.87 -11.12 -7.45
CA ILE A 364 22.21 -12.37 -8.16
C ILE A 364 22.99 -13.30 -7.22
N LEU A 365 23.97 -12.80 -6.47
CA LEU A 365 24.70 -13.57 -5.46
C LEU A 365 23.78 -14.15 -4.38
N ALA A 366 22.81 -13.36 -3.89
CA ALA A 366 21.85 -13.86 -2.91
C ALA A 366 20.92 -14.94 -3.48
N ILE A 367 20.52 -14.81 -4.74
CA ILE A 367 19.71 -15.82 -5.46
C ILE A 367 20.51 -17.10 -5.66
N GLN A 368 21.77 -17.00 -6.08
CA GLN A 368 22.69 -18.13 -6.22
C GLN A 368 22.87 -18.86 -4.89
N TYR A 369 23.12 -18.11 -3.81
CA TYR A 369 23.23 -18.68 -2.48
C TYR A 369 21.97 -19.47 -2.09
N ALA A 370 20.79 -18.87 -2.26
CA ALA A 370 19.53 -19.54 -1.96
C ALA A 370 19.32 -20.83 -2.77
N ARG A 371 19.62 -20.81 -4.08
CA ARG A 371 19.51 -21.97 -4.95
C ARG A 371 20.46 -23.10 -4.54
N GLU A 372 21.73 -22.80 -4.33
CA GLU A 372 22.78 -23.78 -4.04
C GLU A 372 22.66 -24.37 -2.64
N HIS A 373 22.29 -23.58 -1.64
CA HIS A 373 22.12 -24.01 -0.25
C HIS A 373 20.70 -24.49 0.09
N LYS A 374 19.80 -24.52 -0.89
CA LYS A 374 18.40 -24.96 -0.73
C LYS A 374 17.62 -24.11 0.30
N VAL A 375 18.00 -22.85 0.48
CA VAL A 375 17.25 -21.90 1.32
C VAL A 375 16.00 -21.44 0.58
N PRO A 376 14.80 -21.51 1.18
CA PRO A 376 13.59 -21.00 0.56
C PRO A 376 13.77 -19.60 -0.02
N PHE A 377 13.41 -19.46 -1.31
CA PHE A 377 13.60 -18.23 -2.06
C PHE A 377 12.28 -17.75 -2.67
N PHE A 378 12.03 -16.45 -2.58
CA PHE A 378 10.92 -15.79 -3.26
C PHE A 378 11.41 -14.56 -4.03
N GLY A 379 11.21 -14.54 -5.35
CA GLY A 379 11.55 -13.43 -6.24
C GLY A 379 10.31 -12.69 -6.74
N ILE A 380 10.27 -11.37 -6.62
CA ILE A 380 9.14 -10.54 -7.07
C ILE A 380 9.61 -9.58 -8.15
N CYS A 381 8.93 -9.55 -9.30
CA CYS A 381 9.17 -8.66 -10.42
C CYS A 381 10.65 -8.70 -10.86
N LEU A 382 11.46 -7.69 -10.52
CA LEU A 382 12.92 -7.72 -10.74
C LEU A 382 13.56 -8.98 -10.13
N GLY A 383 13.08 -9.44 -8.97
CA GLY A 383 13.58 -10.66 -8.33
C GLY A 383 13.39 -11.92 -9.18
N MET A 384 12.29 -12.04 -9.93
CA MET A 384 12.10 -13.09 -10.91
C MET A 384 13.04 -12.95 -12.10
N GLN A 385 13.17 -11.72 -12.63
CA GLN A 385 14.07 -11.46 -13.76
C GLN A 385 15.51 -11.84 -13.42
N LEU A 386 15.98 -11.43 -12.24
CA LEU A 386 17.33 -11.79 -11.77
C LEU A 386 17.50 -13.29 -11.49
N ALA A 387 16.45 -13.97 -11.04
CA ALA A 387 16.48 -15.43 -10.87
C ALA A 387 16.67 -16.17 -12.21
N THR A 388 16.09 -15.66 -13.29
CA THR A 388 16.31 -16.23 -14.63
C THR A 388 17.71 -15.90 -15.17
N ILE A 389 18.25 -14.71 -14.90
CA ILE A 389 19.62 -14.35 -15.25
C ILE A 389 20.63 -15.18 -14.47
N GLU A 390 20.44 -15.34 -13.16
CA GLU A 390 21.29 -16.20 -12.32
C GLU A 390 21.33 -17.63 -12.86
N PHE A 391 20.16 -18.18 -13.18
CA PHE A 391 20.05 -19.52 -13.74
C PHE A 391 20.72 -19.65 -15.09
N ALA A 392 20.61 -18.66 -15.97
CA ALA A 392 21.29 -18.62 -17.25
C ALA A 392 22.81 -18.61 -17.08
N ARG A 393 23.33 -17.77 -16.19
CA ARG A 393 24.77 -17.66 -15.94
C ARG A 393 25.36 -18.92 -15.32
N HIS A 394 24.77 -19.42 -14.25
CA HIS A 394 25.40 -20.45 -13.41
C HIS A 394 24.92 -21.88 -13.67
N VAL A 395 23.78 -22.08 -14.34
CA VAL A 395 23.27 -23.41 -14.68
C VAL A 395 23.43 -23.70 -16.17
N LEU A 396 23.13 -22.72 -17.05
CA LEU A 396 23.31 -22.90 -18.51
C LEU A 396 24.72 -22.54 -18.98
N GLY A 397 25.54 -21.86 -18.17
CA GLY A 397 26.89 -21.44 -18.54
C GLY A 397 26.93 -20.27 -19.54
N LEU A 398 25.87 -19.45 -19.55
CA LEU A 398 25.78 -18.25 -20.38
C LEU A 398 26.32 -17.03 -19.62
N ASP A 399 27.63 -16.89 -19.51
CA ASP A 399 28.30 -15.87 -18.70
C ASP A 399 27.89 -14.42 -19.06
N GLY A 400 27.51 -14.18 -20.33
CA GLY A 400 27.04 -12.89 -20.83
C GLY A 400 25.54 -12.61 -20.65
N ALA A 401 24.81 -13.52 -19.97
CA ALA A 401 23.39 -13.37 -19.76
C ALA A 401 23.04 -12.15 -18.90
N ASP A 402 22.14 -11.30 -19.40
CA ASP A 402 21.77 -10.04 -18.74
C ASP A 402 20.34 -9.60 -19.13
N SER A 403 19.92 -8.47 -18.61
CA SER A 403 18.70 -7.76 -18.98
C SER A 403 19.01 -6.59 -19.92
N ALA A 404 18.22 -6.41 -20.97
CA ALA A 404 18.27 -5.25 -21.84
C ALA A 404 17.94 -3.92 -21.11
N GLU A 405 17.37 -3.99 -19.90
CA GLU A 405 17.20 -2.82 -19.04
C GLU A 405 18.54 -2.25 -18.54
N PHE A 406 19.51 -3.11 -18.25
CA PHE A 406 20.80 -2.73 -17.66
C PHE A 406 21.90 -2.67 -18.71
N ASN A 407 21.81 -3.54 -19.72
CA ASN A 407 22.81 -3.69 -20.77
C ASN A 407 22.10 -3.91 -22.12
N GLN A 408 21.93 -2.83 -22.90
CA GLN A 408 21.27 -2.89 -24.20
C GLN A 408 22.06 -3.70 -25.24
N ASP A 409 23.36 -3.89 -25.03
CA ASP A 409 24.26 -4.64 -25.91
C ASP A 409 24.58 -6.03 -25.33
N ALA A 410 23.72 -6.58 -24.44
CA ALA A 410 23.92 -7.91 -23.87
C ALA A 410 23.95 -8.99 -24.96
N ASP A 411 25.00 -9.82 -24.95
CA ASP A 411 25.12 -10.95 -25.91
C ASP A 411 23.96 -11.92 -25.76
N GLU A 412 23.46 -12.12 -24.52
CA GLU A 412 22.37 -13.02 -24.15
C GLU A 412 21.32 -12.26 -23.34
N ALA A 413 20.40 -11.56 -24.02
CA ALA A 413 19.32 -10.82 -23.38
C ALA A 413 18.22 -11.77 -22.89
N ILE A 414 18.34 -12.22 -21.64
CA ILE A 414 17.35 -13.11 -20.98
C ILE A 414 16.07 -12.35 -20.68
N ILE A 415 16.18 -11.07 -20.38
CA ILE A 415 15.07 -10.14 -20.12
C ILE A 415 15.14 -9.05 -21.18
N ASP A 416 14.03 -8.82 -21.90
CA ASP A 416 13.99 -7.90 -23.03
C ASP A 416 12.64 -7.19 -23.15
N LEU A 417 12.57 -6.20 -24.03
CA LEU A 417 11.32 -5.53 -24.39
C LEU A 417 10.49 -6.44 -25.34
N LEU A 418 9.20 -6.38 -25.21
CA LEU A 418 8.32 -6.94 -26.22
C LEU A 418 8.40 -6.13 -27.53
N PRO A 419 8.29 -6.78 -28.71
CA PRO A 419 8.33 -6.05 -29.99
C PRO A 419 7.34 -4.88 -30.08
N GLU A 420 6.20 -4.99 -29.45
CA GLU A 420 5.15 -3.96 -29.43
C GLU A 420 5.51 -2.73 -28.57
N GLN A 421 6.57 -2.81 -27.76
CA GLN A 421 7.03 -1.74 -26.86
C GLN A 421 8.18 -0.91 -27.47
N LEU A 422 8.74 -1.33 -28.61
CA LEU A 422 9.91 -0.70 -29.23
C LEU A 422 9.61 0.67 -29.84
N ASP A 423 8.35 0.97 -30.21
CA ASP A 423 7.95 2.18 -30.94
C ASP A 423 7.28 3.26 -30.08
N VAL A 424 7.36 3.19 -28.75
CA VAL A 424 6.65 4.12 -27.85
C VAL A 424 7.58 5.18 -27.29
N GLU A 425 7.38 6.44 -27.69
CA GLU A 425 8.18 7.61 -27.24
C GLU A 425 7.89 8.02 -25.77
N ASP A 426 6.70 7.74 -25.25
CA ASP A 426 6.28 8.10 -23.88
C ASP A 426 6.60 7.00 -22.89
N LEU A 427 7.60 7.20 -22.03
CA LEU A 427 8.03 6.24 -21.00
C LEU A 427 6.89 5.84 -20.03
N GLY A 428 5.93 6.73 -19.77
CA GLY A 428 4.79 6.48 -18.88
C GLY A 428 3.68 5.58 -19.47
N GLY A 429 3.72 5.24 -20.76
CA GLY A 429 2.68 4.43 -21.44
C GLY A 429 3.07 3.00 -21.78
N THR A 430 4.31 2.58 -21.46
CA THR A 430 4.89 1.29 -21.89
C THR A 430 4.88 0.20 -20.82
N LEU A 431 4.50 0.54 -19.59
CA LEU A 431 4.43 -0.41 -18.49
C LEU A 431 3.20 -1.31 -18.60
N ARG A 432 3.35 -2.59 -18.27
CA ARG A 432 2.21 -3.40 -17.83
C ARG A 432 1.84 -2.94 -16.43
N LEU A 433 0.68 -2.32 -16.29
CA LEU A 433 0.18 -1.74 -15.04
C LEU A 433 -1.20 -2.29 -14.70
N GLY A 434 -1.39 -2.69 -13.43
CA GLY A 434 -2.67 -3.16 -12.92
C GLY A 434 -2.89 -4.66 -13.10
N LEU A 435 -4.13 -5.07 -13.12
CA LEU A 435 -4.56 -6.46 -12.99
C LEU A 435 -4.49 -7.21 -14.31
N TYR A 436 -3.71 -8.30 -14.35
CA TYR A 436 -3.63 -9.21 -15.51
C TYR A 436 -3.84 -10.66 -15.08
N PRO A 437 -4.41 -11.49 -15.97
CA PRO A 437 -4.58 -12.91 -15.74
C PRO A 437 -3.26 -13.67 -15.87
N CYS A 438 -3.04 -14.64 -14.98
CA CYS A 438 -1.98 -15.64 -15.05
C CYS A 438 -2.60 -17.04 -14.99
N LYS A 439 -2.30 -17.87 -15.97
CA LYS A 439 -2.69 -19.29 -16.01
C LYS A 439 -1.62 -20.10 -15.32
N ILE A 440 -2.02 -20.88 -14.30
CA ILE A 440 -1.11 -21.69 -13.48
C ILE A 440 -1.03 -23.12 -14.04
N THR A 441 0.18 -23.64 -14.09
CA THR A 441 0.46 -25.03 -14.50
C THR A 441 0.15 -25.99 -13.35
N LYS A 442 -0.60 -27.05 -13.61
CA LYS A 442 -0.90 -28.10 -12.62
C LYS A 442 0.37 -28.85 -12.22
N ASP A 443 0.33 -29.50 -11.06
CA ASP A 443 1.44 -30.26 -10.49
C ASP A 443 2.70 -29.42 -10.24
N THR A 444 2.48 -28.15 -9.80
CA THR A 444 3.51 -27.20 -9.41
C THR A 444 3.27 -26.70 -7.98
N LYS A 445 4.33 -26.23 -7.29
CA LYS A 445 4.21 -25.62 -5.95
C LYS A 445 3.26 -24.42 -5.95
N VAL A 446 3.30 -23.65 -7.02
CA VAL A 446 2.42 -22.51 -7.23
C VAL A 446 0.95 -22.93 -7.35
N PHE A 447 0.68 -24.02 -8.06
CA PHE A 447 -0.68 -24.55 -8.15
C PHE A 447 -1.19 -25.04 -6.78
N ASP A 448 -0.34 -25.71 -6.02
CA ASP A 448 -0.68 -26.14 -4.65
C ASP A 448 -0.99 -24.95 -3.73
N ALA A 449 -0.26 -23.85 -3.87
CA ALA A 449 -0.48 -22.63 -3.09
C ALA A 449 -1.81 -21.94 -3.41
N TYR A 450 -2.13 -21.74 -4.69
CA TYR A 450 -3.35 -21.04 -5.10
C TYR A 450 -4.59 -21.94 -5.20
N ASN A 451 -4.39 -23.20 -5.61
CA ASN A 451 -5.46 -24.15 -5.95
C ASN A 451 -6.48 -23.59 -6.96
N GLU A 452 -5.99 -22.78 -7.90
CA GLU A 452 -6.75 -22.13 -8.97
C GLU A 452 -6.01 -22.28 -10.31
N GLU A 453 -6.74 -22.45 -11.43
CA GLU A 453 -6.14 -22.54 -12.76
C GLU A 453 -5.78 -21.17 -13.35
N ILE A 454 -6.52 -20.13 -12.98
CA ILE A 454 -6.31 -18.75 -13.43
C ILE A 454 -6.42 -17.83 -12.23
N ILE A 455 -5.38 -17.05 -12.02
CA ILE A 455 -5.36 -15.97 -11.03
C ILE A 455 -5.23 -14.61 -11.70
N TYR A 456 -5.56 -13.56 -10.96
CA TYR A 456 -5.43 -12.17 -11.43
C TYR A 456 -4.53 -11.43 -10.47
N GLN A 457 -3.40 -10.89 -10.99
CA GLN A 457 -2.38 -10.24 -10.17
C GLN A 457 -1.98 -8.88 -10.78
N ARG A 458 -1.49 -7.96 -9.93
CA ARG A 458 -1.10 -6.60 -10.31
C ARG A 458 0.33 -6.57 -10.82
N HIS A 459 0.53 -5.92 -11.95
CA HIS A 459 1.83 -5.73 -12.60
C HIS A 459 2.29 -4.28 -12.52
N ARG A 460 3.61 -4.08 -12.52
CA ARG A 460 4.28 -2.79 -12.65
C ARG A 460 5.68 -3.00 -13.23
N HIS A 461 5.78 -3.31 -14.51
CA HIS A 461 7.07 -3.54 -15.18
C HIS A 461 6.96 -3.30 -16.68
N ARG A 462 8.11 -3.18 -17.34
CA ARG A 462 8.24 -2.99 -18.80
C ARG A 462 8.85 -4.20 -19.48
N TYR A 463 9.89 -4.76 -18.88
CA TYR A 463 10.69 -5.84 -19.46
C TYR A 463 10.07 -7.20 -19.12
N GLU A 464 10.27 -8.15 -20.04
CA GLU A 464 9.67 -9.48 -19.98
C GLU A 464 10.73 -10.56 -20.22
N PHE A 465 10.45 -11.79 -19.78
CA PHE A 465 11.30 -12.94 -20.05
C PHE A 465 11.35 -13.25 -21.56
N ASN A 466 12.56 -13.46 -22.11
CA ASN A 466 12.79 -13.79 -23.50
C ASN A 466 12.57 -15.29 -23.75
N ASN A 467 11.50 -15.62 -24.46
CA ASN A 467 11.09 -17.01 -24.73
C ASN A 467 12.11 -17.87 -25.50
N GLN A 468 13.14 -17.26 -26.13
CA GLN A 468 14.20 -18.00 -26.81
C GLN A 468 14.95 -18.94 -25.85
N TYR A 469 15.05 -18.60 -24.58
CA TYR A 469 15.76 -19.37 -23.54
C TYR A 469 14.86 -20.35 -22.80
N ARG A 470 13.55 -20.31 -23.02
CA ARG A 470 12.55 -21.07 -22.24
C ARG A 470 12.78 -22.57 -22.30
N GLN A 471 13.05 -23.13 -23.49
CA GLN A 471 13.27 -24.56 -23.66
C GLN A 471 14.56 -25.01 -22.95
N ASN A 472 15.67 -24.27 -23.15
CA ASN A 472 16.95 -24.62 -22.56
C ASN A 472 16.89 -24.62 -21.01
N MET A 473 16.21 -23.64 -20.44
CA MET A 473 16.02 -23.56 -18.99
C MET A 473 15.12 -24.70 -18.48
N ALA A 474 14.05 -25.03 -19.20
CA ALA A 474 13.17 -26.13 -18.82
C ALA A 474 13.89 -27.48 -18.80
N GLU A 475 14.76 -27.74 -19.76
CA GLU A 475 15.59 -28.95 -19.84
C GLU A 475 16.56 -29.10 -18.65
N GLN A 476 16.93 -27.99 -18.02
CA GLN A 476 17.79 -27.95 -16.83
C GLN A 476 17.01 -27.83 -15.50
N GLY A 477 15.69 -28.00 -15.52
CA GLY A 477 14.88 -28.14 -14.31
C GLY A 477 14.13 -26.87 -13.86
N MET A 478 14.16 -25.79 -14.64
CA MET A 478 13.27 -24.65 -14.40
C MET A 478 11.85 -24.97 -14.87
N VAL A 479 10.86 -24.74 -14.03
CA VAL A 479 9.45 -24.93 -14.35
C VAL A 479 8.81 -23.56 -14.55
N PHE A 480 8.18 -23.36 -15.70
CA PHE A 480 7.38 -22.17 -15.99
C PHE A 480 5.96 -22.39 -15.48
N SER A 481 5.79 -22.13 -14.18
CA SER A 481 4.59 -22.48 -13.42
C SER A 481 3.42 -21.54 -13.65
N GLY A 482 3.67 -20.31 -14.15
CA GLY A 482 2.63 -19.36 -14.52
C GLY A 482 2.90 -18.70 -15.86
N LEU A 483 1.86 -18.61 -16.69
CA LEU A 483 1.93 -18.05 -18.05
C LEU A 483 0.75 -17.11 -18.30
N SER A 484 0.89 -16.17 -19.23
CA SER A 484 -0.28 -15.48 -19.79
C SER A 484 -1.23 -16.49 -20.44
N PRO A 485 -2.55 -16.20 -20.54
CA PRO A 485 -3.53 -17.15 -21.10
C PRO A 485 -3.22 -17.62 -22.53
N ASP A 486 -2.51 -16.80 -23.32
CA ASP A 486 -2.01 -17.13 -24.67
C ASP A 486 -0.67 -17.89 -24.65
N ASN A 487 -0.13 -18.20 -23.48
CA ASN A 487 1.16 -18.84 -23.20
C ASN A 487 2.40 -18.06 -23.74
N ARG A 488 2.24 -16.79 -24.08
CA ARG A 488 3.30 -15.95 -24.66
C ARG A 488 4.22 -15.36 -23.60
N LEU A 489 3.68 -14.96 -22.45
CA LEU A 489 4.44 -14.31 -21.39
C LEU A 489 4.68 -15.28 -20.23
N VAL A 490 5.88 -15.24 -19.66
CA VAL A 490 6.22 -15.98 -18.45
C VAL A 490 5.92 -15.11 -17.25
N GLU A 491 4.97 -15.55 -16.44
CA GLU A 491 4.50 -14.82 -15.25
C GLU A 491 5.08 -15.39 -13.95
N MET A 492 5.44 -16.68 -13.94
CA MET A 492 5.99 -17.36 -12.77
C MET A 492 6.96 -18.47 -13.16
N ILE A 493 7.98 -18.62 -12.32
CA ILE A 493 8.95 -19.71 -12.41
C ILE A 493 9.12 -20.40 -11.06
N GLU A 494 9.50 -21.68 -11.09
CA GLU A 494 9.93 -22.43 -9.91
C GLU A 494 11.00 -23.46 -10.26
N LEU A 495 11.78 -23.91 -9.27
CA LEU A 495 12.71 -25.04 -9.43
C LEU A 495 12.10 -26.30 -8.82
N LYS A 496 12.07 -27.36 -9.62
CA LYS A 496 11.45 -28.63 -9.23
C LYS A 496 12.09 -29.24 -7.99
N ASP A 497 13.41 -29.31 -7.98
CA ASP A 497 14.20 -30.01 -6.96
C ASP A 497 14.66 -29.10 -5.81
N HIS A 498 13.93 -28.01 -5.55
CA HIS A 498 14.17 -27.08 -4.47
C HIS A 498 12.99 -27.07 -3.49
N PRO A 499 13.20 -26.98 -2.16
CA PRO A 499 12.08 -26.93 -1.20
C PRO A 499 11.06 -25.84 -1.54
N TRP A 500 11.52 -24.62 -1.76
CA TRP A 500 10.74 -23.49 -2.27
C TRP A 500 11.67 -22.51 -3.00
N PHE A 501 11.67 -22.57 -4.31
CA PHE A 501 12.30 -21.56 -5.16
C PHE A 501 11.26 -21.11 -6.17
N VAL A 502 10.56 -20.04 -5.84
CA VAL A 502 9.45 -19.51 -6.62
C VAL A 502 9.68 -18.04 -6.91
N ALA A 503 9.38 -17.61 -8.11
CA ALA A 503 9.42 -16.19 -8.45
C ALA A 503 8.29 -15.83 -9.42
N CYS A 504 7.81 -14.58 -9.32
CA CYS A 504 6.71 -14.06 -10.12
C CYS A 504 7.04 -12.68 -10.71
N GLN A 505 6.49 -12.40 -11.91
CA GLN A 505 6.69 -11.12 -12.60
C GLN A 505 5.78 -10.03 -12.04
N PHE A 506 4.65 -10.39 -11.48
CA PHE A 506 3.68 -9.50 -10.85
C PHE A 506 4.04 -9.18 -9.39
N HIS A 507 3.25 -8.33 -8.74
CA HIS A 507 3.39 -7.86 -7.38
C HIS A 507 2.29 -8.43 -6.47
N PRO A 508 2.42 -9.67 -5.94
CA PRO A 508 1.39 -10.30 -5.12
C PRO A 508 1.22 -9.62 -3.75
N GLU A 509 2.25 -8.90 -3.27
CA GLU A 509 2.22 -8.15 -2.02
C GLU A 509 1.05 -7.16 -1.95
N PHE A 510 0.65 -6.56 -3.07
CA PHE A 510 -0.46 -5.61 -3.10
C PHE A 510 -1.83 -6.23 -2.81
N LYS A 511 -1.96 -7.54 -2.95
CA LYS A 511 -3.23 -8.24 -2.70
C LYS A 511 -3.29 -8.95 -1.35
N SER A 512 -2.22 -8.95 -0.59
CA SER A 512 -2.20 -9.57 0.74
C SER A 512 -3.02 -8.77 1.76
N ARG A 513 -3.74 -9.48 2.62
CA ARG A 513 -4.56 -8.93 3.70
C ARG A 513 -4.19 -9.58 5.02
N PRO A 514 -4.28 -8.91 6.17
CA PRO A 514 -3.90 -9.49 7.46
C PRO A 514 -4.75 -10.71 7.84
N THR A 515 -6.01 -10.75 7.41
CA THR A 515 -6.94 -11.86 7.65
C THR A 515 -7.02 -12.86 6.50
N ARG A 516 -6.36 -12.57 5.38
CA ARG A 516 -6.33 -13.39 4.16
C ARG A 516 -4.99 -13.17 3.44
N PRO A 517 -3.91 -13.81 3.94
CA PRO A 517 -2.59 -13.66 3.34
C PRO A 517 -2.58 -14.11 1.89
N GLU A 518 -1.72 -13.49 1.11
CA GLU A 518 -1.53 -13.88 -0.28
C GLU A 518 -0.82 -15.24 -0.34
N PRO A 519 -1.29 -16.20 -1.19
CA PRO A 519 -0.86 -17.60 -1.14
C PRO A 519 0.64 -17.82 -1.28
N LEU A 520 1.34 -17.07 -2.13
CA LEU A 520 2.79 -17.23 -2.31
C LEU A 520 3.57 -16.82 -1.05
N PHE A 521 3.13 -15.76 -0.38
CA PHE A 521 3.74 -15.35 0.89
C PHE A 521 3.45 -16.35 2.01
N HIS A 522 2.22 -16.89 2.05
CA HIS A 522 1.83 -17.92 3.01
C HIS A 522 2.73 -19.15 2.89
N ASP A 523 2.89 -19.70 1.67
CA ASP A 523 3.65 -20.94 1.45
C ASP A 523 5.17 -20.71 1.50
N PHE A 524 5.65 -19.51 1.14
CA PHE A 524 7.04 -19.13 1.37
C PHE A 524 7.40 -19.13 2.86
N ILE A 525 6.55 -18.54 3.71
CA ILE A 525 6.75 -18.58 5.17
C ILE A 525 6.66 -19.99 5.71
N LYS A 526 5.72 -20.81 5.22
CA LYS A 526 5.63 -22.22 5.58
C LYS A 526 6.93 -22.97 5.29
N ALA A 527 7.44 -22.84 4.07
CA ALA A 527 8.71 -23.47 3.67
C ALA A 527 9.89 -22.94 4.50
N SER A 528 9.90 -21.64 4.82
CA SER A 528 10.95 -21.05 5.66
C SER A 528 10.93 -21.56 7.10
N LEU A 529 9.74 -21.85 7.64
CA LEU A 529 9.60 -22.48 8.97
C LEU A 529 10.05 -23.95 9.01
N GLU A 530 10.04 -24.63 7.86
CA GLU A 530 10.50 -26.02 7.71
C GLU A 530 12.02 -26.09 7.46
N ASN A 531 12.66 -24.95 7.17
CA ASN A 531 14.09 -24.82 6.93
C ASN A 531 14.80 -24.40 8.24
N GLU A 532 15.07 -25.39 9.11
CA GLU A 532 15.77 -25.21 10.39
C GLU A 532 17.31 -25.32 10.26
#